data_c6643c021c9df1102226d5b72e5603af
#
_entry.id   c6643c021c9df1102226d5b72e5603af
#
_cell.length_a   1.000
_cell.length_b   1.000
_cell.length_c   1.000
_cell.angle_alpha   90.00
_cell.angle_beta   90.00
_cell.angle_gamma   90.00
#
_symmetry.space_group_name_H-M   'P 1'
#
loop_
_entity.id
_entity.type
_entity.pdbx_description
1 polymer ?
#
loop_
_entity_poly.entity_id
_entity_poly.type
_entity_poly.pdbx_seq_one_letter_code
_entity_poly.pdbx_strand_id
1 'polypeptide(L)'
;MIEVNDLVNNLRKWLNSIQYKEEKQAISDFNLSQLKYNLCNHSKDILKEDFMMYEFNGITYIGIGKMLEFKVTNKEVVIKNHKEDLEIVESYESLPEILGEIYLVFKEFSLKTFGYINFNLAKYLYLSIHGCKDDELIYFFIPSVTVKISDENMLVQYLEENPFINLVEINKKINLKHLPLMYDTEEILLNQNSEIYKSNVEKAVGDIKTKLYSKVILSRKIIISERINMLRSYFSGLKINNPARSYLFDINGKELFGFSPETIVQVNNENQVLTFPLAGTRKNKEYLKKELLTDIKEVGEHAVSVKLATEELKNVCKTDTIKVDEFMKIYERGSVQHLGSVVSGKLYKSNYWDALLSLYPAVTSSGIPKKESIQAIEKYENDERDLYSGGVFLIDKDIGFDVALILRTVFQNENETYARAGAGIVEQSLPERELEETREKLSSVIKSLSL
;
A
#
# COMPACT_ATOMS: atom_id res chain seq x y z
N MET A 1 -29.19 5.76 18.98
CA MET A 1 -28.72 4.77 18.00
C MET A 1 -29.54 5.01 16.74
N ILE A 2 -28.97 5.69 15.76
CA ILE A 2 -29.48 5.65 14.40
C ILE A 2 -29.14 4.22 13.97
N GLU A 3 -30.11 3.43 13.55
CA GLU A 3 -29.88 2.04 13.24
C GLU A 3 -28.94 1.95 12.03
N VAL A 4 -27.96 1.06 12.06
CA VAL A 4 -27.00 0.75 10.97
C VAL A 4 -27.74 0.55 9.62
N ASN A 5 -29.01 0.24 9.64
CA ASN A 5 -29.91 0.25 8.48
C ASN A 5 -29.96 1.59 7.73
N ASP A 6 -29.76 2.74 8.40
CA ASP A 6 -29.84 4.05 7.75
C ASP A 6 -28.62 4.34 6.87
N LEU A 7 -27.42 3.94 7.29
CA LEU A 7 -26.20 4.06 6.48
C LEU A 7 -26.33 3.30 5.15
N VAL A 8 -26.66 2.02 5.27
CA VAL A 8 -26.84 1.12 4.10
C VAL A 8 -27.92 1.63 3.15
N ASN A 9 -29.03 2.11 3.71
CA ASN A 9 -30.14 2.66 2.90
C ASN A 9 -29.74 3.96 2.18
N ASN A 10 -29.03 4.85 2.86
CA ASN A 10 -28.53 6.08 2.23
C ASN A 10 -27.51 5.80 1.15
N LEU A 11 -26.56 4.88 1.40
CA LEU A 11 -25.61 4.45 0.39
C LEU A 11 -26.31 3.84 -0.84
N ARG A 12 -27.26 2.94 -0.65
CA ARG A 12 -28.03 2.36 -1.76
C ARG A 12 -28.80 3.43 -2.53
N LYS A 13 -29.43 4.39 -1.84
CA LYS A 13 -30.13 5.50 -2.50
C LYS A 13 -29.22 6.32 -3.37
N TRP A 14 -28.03 6.70 -2.86
CA TRP A 14 -27.06 7.45 -3.62
C TRP A 14 -26.55 6.66 -4.83
N LEU A 15 -26.19 5.39 -4.63
CA LEU A 15 -25.61 4.54 -5.66
C LEU A 15 -26.63 4.16 -6.76
N ASN A 16 -27.90 4.01 -6.42
CA ASN A 16 -28.96 3.76 -7.41
C ASN A 16 -29.15 4.94 -8.39
N SER A 17 -28.78 6.15 -8.02
CA SER A 17 -28.83 7.33 -8.89
C SER A 17 -27.64 7.46 -9.84
N ILE A 18 -26.63 6.57 -9.73
CA ILE A 18 -25.38 6.66 -10.44
C ILE A 18 -25.39 5.77 -11.66
N GLN A 19 -25.07 6.37 -12.80
CA GLN A 19 -24.83 5.66 -14.05
C GLN A 19 -23.53 6.13 -14.67
N TYR A 20 -22.49 5.26 -14.64
CA TYR A 20 -21.28 5.52 -15.39
C TYR A 20 -21.51 5.29 -16.88
N LYS A 21 -21.08 6.26 -17.67
CA LYS A 21 -20.86 6.08 -19.11
C LYS A 21 -19.49 5.46 -19.33
N GLU A 22 -19.30 4.78 -20.43
CA GLU A 22 -18.08 4.05 -20.73
C GLU A 22 -17.62 4.31 -22.15
N GLU A 23 -16.35 4.62 -22.34
CA GLU A 23 -15.72 4.78 -23.64
C GLU A 23 -14.42 4.00 -23.71
N LYS A 24 -14.22 3.29 -24.83
CA LYS A 24 -13.01 2.54 -25.10
C LYS A 24 -12.24 3.20 -26.24
N GLN A 25 -10.94 3.41 -26.03
CA GLN A 25 -10.04 4.03 -27.01
C GLN A 25 -8.85 3.10 -27.25
N ALA A 26 -8.46 2.94 -28.54
CA ALA A 26 -7.22 2.27 -28.90
C ALA A 26 -6.02 3.20 -28.59
N ILE A 27 -4.97 2.65 -28.02
CA ILE A 27 -3.77 3.40 -27.61
C ILE A 27 -2.47 2.77 -28.11
N SER A 28 -2.53 1.88 -29.08
CA SER A 28 -1.35 1.20 -29.68
C SER A 28 -0.29 2.19 -30.21
N ASP A 29 -0.70 3.36 -30.64
CA ASP A 29 0.19 4.39 -31.19
C ASP A 29 0.82 5.31 -30.13
N PHE A 30 0.49 5.11 -28.85
CA PHE A 30 0.96 5.95 -27.75
C PHE A 30 2.09 5.29 -26.97
N ASN A 31 3.04 6.09 -26.51
CA ASN A 31 3.97 5.64 -25.47
C ASN A 31 3.22 5.58 -24.14
N LEU A 32 3.04 4.36 -23.59
CA LEU A 32 2.25 4.13 -22.38
C LEU A 32 2.72 4.93 -21.17
N SER A 33 4.03 5.02 -20.94
CA SER A 33 4.57 5.80 -19.81
C SER A 33 4.25 7.29 -19.95
N GLN A 34 4.36 7.83 -21.16
CA GLN A 34 4.01 9.21 -21.44
C GLN A 34 2.52 9.47 -21.29
N LEU A 35 1.69 8.56 -21.79
CA LEU A 35 0.24 8.65 -21.67
C LEU A 35 -0.19 8.65 -20.19
N LYS A 36 0.29 7.71 -19.40
CA LYS A 36 -0.02 7.63 -17.96
C LYS A 36 0.41 8.90 -17.21
N TYR A 37 1.62 9.39 -17.49
CA TYR A 37 2.10 10.66 -16.94
C TYR A 37 1.16 11.80 -17.26
N ASN A 38 0.79 11.95 -18.54
CA ASN A 38 -0.06 13.04 -19.00
C ASN A 38 -1.46 12.98 -18.41
N LEU A 39 -2.04 11.80 -18.25
CA LEU A 39 -3.34 11.62 -17.61
C LEU A 39 -3.31 12.07 -16.13
N CYS A 40 -2.30 11.64 -15.37
CA CYS A 40 -2.13 12.07 -13.99
C CYS A 40 -1.85 13.57 -13.86
N ASN A 41 -0.98 14.11 -14.74
CA ASN A 41 -0.69 15.54 -14.76
C ASN A 41 -1.92 16.37 -15.13
N HIS A 42 -2.72 15.91 -16.09
CA HIS A 42 -3.97 16.55 -16.46
C HIS A 42 -4.98 16.56 -15.30
N SER A 43 -5.09 15.44 -14.58
CA SER A 43 -5.94 15.34 -13.40
C SER A 43 -5.54 16.34 -12.31
N LYS A 44 -4.25 16.43 -12.00
CA LYS A 44 -3.70 17.33 -10.98
C LYS A 44 -3.77 18.79 -11.41
N ASP A 45 -3.23 19.15 -12.59
CA ASP A 45 -2.96 20.54 -12.96
C ASP A 45 -4.14 21.21 -13.67
N ILE A 46 -4.94 20.46 -14.42
CA ILE A 46 -6.04 20.99 -15.23
C ILE A 46 -7.38 20.79 -14.55
N LEU A 47 -7.69 19.55 -14.19
CA LEU A 47 -8.96 19.23 -13.51
C LEU A 47 -8.96 19.68 -12.04
N LYS A 48 -7.78 19.82 -11.42
CA LYS A 48 -7.61 20.13 -9.99
C LYS A 48 -8.29 19.11 -9.08
N GLU A 49 -8.29 17.85 -9.52
CA GLU A 49 -8.92 16.75 -8.82
C GLU A 49 -7.90 15.87 -8.10
N ASP A 50 -8.28 15.35 -6.97
CA ASP A 50 -7.59 14.25 -6.31
C ASP A 50 -7.54 13.04 -7.23
N PHE A 51 -6.45 12.29 -7.20
CA PHE A 51 -6.32 11.07 -7.99
C PHE A 51 -5.48 10.01 -7.29
N MET A 52 -5.77 8.75 -7.64
CA MET A 52 -4.93 7.60 -7.28
C MET A 52 -4.71 6.73 -8.51
N MET A 53 -3.44 6.45 -8.81
CA MET A 53 -3.02 5.46 -9.80
C MET A 53 -2.50 4.22 -9.09
N TYR A 54 -2.92 3.06 -9.56
CA TYR A 54 -2.52 1.74 -9.08
C TYR A 54 -2.16 0.83 -10.25
N GLU A 55 -0.98 0.23 -10.22
CA GLU A 55 -0.53 -0.70 -11.27
C GLU A 55 -0.38 -2.11 -10.73
N PHE A 56 -0.94 -3.05 -11.47
CA PHE A 56 -0.96 -4.47 -11.14
C PHE A 56 -0.99 -5.32 -12.41
N ASN A 57 -0.07 -6.28 -12.52
CA ASN A 57 0.02 -7.22 -13.65
C ASN A 57 -0.01 -6.54 -15.04
N GLY A 58 0.72 -5.43 -15.21
CA GLY A 58 0.78 -4.70 -16.47
C GLY A 58 -0.44 -3.82 -16.76
N ILE A 59 -1.47 -3.85 -15.91
CA ILE A 59 -2.65 -3.02 -16.04
C ILE A 59 -2.55 -1.83 -15.08
N THR A 60 -2.87 -0.64 -15.58
CA THR A 60 -2.94 0.59 -14.79
C THR A 60 -4.38 0.97 -14.56
N TYR A 61 -4.71 1.29 -13.32
CA TYR A 61 -5.99 1.82 -12.90
C TYR A 61 -5.77 3.22 -12.34
N ILE A 62 -6.59 4.20 -12.76
CA ILE A 62 -6.54 5.56 -12.24
C ILE A 62 -7.95 5.94 -11.82
N GLY A 63 -8.14 6.30 -10.55
CA GLY A 63 -9.35 6.92 -10.02
C GLY A 63 -9.14 8.41 -9.88
N ILE A 64 -10.07 9.24 -10.37
CA ILE A 64 -9.95 10.70 -10.44
C ILE A 64 -11.24 11.33 -9.94
N GLY A 65 -11.08 12.35 -9.10
CA GLY A 65 -12.18 13.02 -8.43
C GLY A 65 -12.90 12.08 -7.45
N LYS A 66 -13.64 12.62 -6.52
CA LYS A 66 -14.36 11.87 -5.50
C LYS A 66 -15.85 12.03 -5.69
N MET A 67 -16.52 10.94 -6.02
CA MET A 67 -17.98 10.89 -6.00
C MET A 67 -18.48 10.63 -4.58
N LEU A 68 -18.00 9.54 -3.97
CA LEU A 68 -18.19 9.23 -2.55
C LEU A 68 -16.83 9.06 -1.90
N GLU A 69 -16.68 9.57 -0.70
CA GLU A 69 -15.48 9.50 0.11
C GLU A 69 -15.81 8.88 1.46
N PHE A 70 -14.95 7.98 1.94
CA PHE A 70 -15.10 7.25 3.18
C PHE A 70 -13.86 7.44 4.04
N LYS A 71 -14.04 7.96 5.25
CA LYS A 71 -13.00 8.02 6.27
C LYS A 71 -13.43 7.17 7.46
N VAL A 72 -12.70 6.11 7.74
CA VAL A 72 -12.92 5.22 8.88
C VAL A 72 -11.92 5.58 9.97
N THR A 73 -12.43 5.99 11.12
CA THR A 73 -11.63 6.28 12.32
C THR A 73 -11.77 5.15 13.33
N ASN A 74 -11.25 5.31 14.52
CA ASN A 74 -11.38 4.32 15.60
C ASN A 74 -12.79 4.22 16.21
N LYS A 75 -13.75 5.08 15.83
CA LYS A 75 -15.10 5.15 16.42
C LYS A 75 -16.22 5.37 15.43
N GLU A 76 -15.92 5.93 14.28
CA GLU A 76 -16.93 6.37 13.33
C GLU A 76 -16.48 6.23 11.89
N VAL A 77 -17.44 6.10 11.01
CA VAL A 77 -17.26 6.21 9.56
C VAL A 77 -17.90 7.52 9.11
N VAL A 78 -17.12 8.36 8.47
CA VAL A 78 -17.59 9.58 7.82
C VAL A 78 -17.70 9.30 6.32
N ILE A 79 -18.87 9.53 5.74
CA ILE A 79 -19.14 9.34 4.32
C ILE A 79 -19.59 10.66 3.73
N LYS A 80 -18.87 11.13 2.70
CA LYS A 80 -19.22 12.34 1.94
C LYS A 80 -19.68 11.99 0.54
N ASN A 81 -20.83 12.56 0.17
CA ASN A 81 -21.30 12.58 -1.19
C ASN A 81 -20.96 13.93 -1.82
N HIS A 82 -19.93 13.98 -2.63
CA HIS A 82 -19.45 15.24 -3.23
C HIS A 82 -20.40 15.79 -4.31
N LYS A 83 -21.26 14.96 -4.87
CA LYS A 83 -22.25 15.42 -5.86
C LYS A 83 -23.43 16.17 -5.23
N GLU A 84 -23.86 15.73 -4.06
CA GLU A 84 -25.02 16.31 -3.35
C GLU A 84 -24.59 17.22 -2.19
N ASP A 85 -23.29 17.35 -1.93
CA ASP A 85 -22.69 18.06 -0.79
C ASP A 85 -23.30 17.61 0.55
N LEU A 86 -23.44 16.30 0.72
CA LEU A 86 -23.97 15.66 1.91
C LEU A 86 -22.92 14.87 2.65
N GLU A 87 -23.00 14.89 3.97
CA GLU A 87 -22.13 14.10 4.85
C GLU A 87 -22.97 13.27 5.82
N ILE A 88 -22.57 12.02 6.02
CA ILE A 88 -23.10 11.13 7.05
C ILE A 88 -21.97 10.74 7.97
N VAL A 89 -22.22 10.81 9.27
CA VAL A 89 -21.32 10.32 10.32
C VAL A 89 -22.01 9.20 11.06
N GLU A 90 -21.45 8.00 11.02
CA GLU A 90 -21.98 6.82 11.69
C GLU A 90 -20.99 6.29 12.70
N SER A 91 -21.39 6.23 13.96
CA SER A 91 -20.60 5.62 15.03
C SER A 91 -20.78 4.09 15.01
N TYR A 92 -19.73 3.34 15.25
CA TYR A 92 -19.77 1.88 15.28
C TYR A 92 -19.15 1.31 16.57
N GLU A 93 -19.61 0.13 16.95
CA GLU A 93 -19.04 -0.65 18.07
C GLU A 93 -18.02 -1.69 17.56
N SER A 94 -18.21 -2.15 16.32
CA SER A 94 -17.40 -3.21 15.69
C SER A 94 -16.94 -2.81 14.31
N LEU A 95 -15.64 -2.61 14.14
CA LEU A 95 -15.04 -2.30 12.83
C LEU A 95 -15.31 -3.39 11.78
N PRO A 96 -15.19 -4.72 12.07
CA PRO A 96 -15.54 -5.74 11.10
C PRO A 96 -17.00 -5.70 10.63
N GLU A 97 -17.93 -5.34 11.50
CA GLU A 97 -19.37 -5.28 11.17
C GLU A 97 -19.65 -4.12 10.21
N ILE A 98 -19.21 -2.91 10.54
CA ILE A 98 -19.45 -1.75 9.67
C ILE A 98 -18.78 -1.91 8.30
N LEU A 99 -17.56 -2.43 8.24
CA LEU A 99 -16.89 -2.74 6.98
C LEU A 99 -17.62 -3.84 6.20
N GLY A 100 -18.19 -4.83 6.90
CA GLY A 100 -19.01 -5.88 6.30
C GLY A 100 -20.27 -5.36 5.63
N GLU A 101 -20.92 -4.38 6.22
CA GLU A 101 -22.12 -3.74 5.64
C GLU A 101 -21.78 -2.89 4.42
N ILE A 102 -20.73 -2.08 4.50
CA ILE A 102 -20.21 -1.34 3.33
C ILE A 102 -19.88 -2.33 2.20
N TYR A 103 -19.24 -3.46 2.53
CA TYR A 103 -18.93 -4.52 1.56
C TYR A 103 -20.16 -5.05 0.83
N LEU A 104 -21.25 -5.32 1.55
CA LEU A 104 -22.49 -5.84 0.93
C LEU A 104 -23.05 -4.87 -0.10
N VAL A 105 -23.02 -3.57 0.20
CA VAL A 105 -23.44 -2.53 -0.75
C VAL A 105 -22.50 -2.48 -1.95
N PHE A 106 -21.18 -2.47 -1.73
CA PHE A 106 -20.20 -2.39 -2.82
C PHE A 106 -20.28 -3.59 -3.76
N LYS A 107 -20.51 -4.78 -3.22
CA LYS A 107 -20.72 -6.00 -4.01
C LYS A 107 -21.96 -5.91 -4.90
N GLU A 108 -23.06 -5.34 -4.40
CA GLU A 108 -24.31 -5.16 -5.13
C GLU A 108 -24.11 -4.26 -6.37
N PHE A 109 -23.33 -3.18 -6.22
CA PHE A 109 -23.11 -2.18 -7.26
C PHE A 109 -21.85 -2.38 -8.12
N SER A 110 -21.00 -3.35 -7.78
CA SER A 110 -19.73 -3.64 -8.49
C SER A 110 -18.84 -2.41 -8.69
N LEU A 111 -18.70 -1.61 -7.64
CA LEU A 111 -18.01 -0.32 -7.67
C LEU A 111 -16.50 -0.47 -7.69
N LYS A 112 -15.83 0.35 -8.51
CA LYS A 112 -14.37 0.54 -8.37
C LYS A 112 -14.09 1.46 -7.20
N THR A 113 -13.16 1.04 -6.35
CA THR A 113 -12.82 1.77 -5.14
C THR A 113 -11.32 1.81 -4.97
N PHE A 114 -10.80 2.98 -4.68
CA PHE A 114 -9.40 3.23 -4.40
C PHE A 114 -9.24 3.68 -2.96
N GLY A 115 -8.16 3.25 -2.31
CA GLY A 115 -7.96 3.67 -0.93
C GLY A 115 -6.62 3.27 -0.34
N TYR A 116 -6.44 3.67 0.91
CA TYR A 116 -5.26 3.32 1.69
C TYR A 116 -5.63 2.97 3.14
N ILE A 117 -4.73 2.26 3.79
CA ILE A 117 -4.83 1.80 5.16
C ILE A 117 -3.66 2.39 5.93
N ASN A 118 -3.95 3.09 7.02
CA ASN A 118 -2.95 3.66 7.90
C ASN A 118 -2.41 2.59 8.86
N PHE A 119 -1.13 2.69 9.26
CA PHE A 119 -0.54 1.80 10.27
C PHE A 119 -1.26 1.90 11.63
N ASN A 120 -1.98 2.98 11.90
CA ASN A 120 -2.82 3.13 13.08
C ASN A 120 -3.89 2.04 13.22
N LEU A 121 -4.32 1.41 12.12
CA LEU A 121 -5.17 0.22 12.17
C LEU A 121 -4.50 -0.93 12.95
N ALA A 122 -3.17 -1.09 12.84
CA ALA A 122 -2.44 -2.09 13.63
C ALA A 122 -2.48 -1.78 15.13
N LYS A 123 -2.30 -0.51 15.50
CA LYS A 123 -2.41 -0.07 16.90
C LYS A 123 -3.83 -0.30 17.44
N TYR A 124 -4.85 0.03 16.66
CA TYR A 124 -6.25 -0.22 16.99
C TYR A 124 -6.53 -1.71 17.24
N LEU A 125 -6.08 -2.61 16.34
CA LEU A 125 -6.33 -4.05 16.42
C LEU A 125 -5.60 -4.71 17.58
N TYR A 126 -4.39 -4.29 17.92
CA TYR A 126 -3.50 -5.03 18.83
C TYR A 126 -3.23 -4.34 20.16
N LEU A 127 -3.32 -3.02 20.24
CA LEU A 127 -2.95 -2.29 21.46
C LEU A 127 -4.15 -1.73 22.20
N SER A 128 -5.35 -1.77 21.62
CA SER A 128 -6.55 -1.10 22.15
C SER A 128 -6.28 0.38 22.49
N ILE A 129 -5.29 0.96 21.82
CA ILE A 129 -5.01 2.39 21.94
C ILE A 129 -6.09 3.10 21.15
N HIS A 130 -7.08 3.58 21.87
CA HIS A 130 -8.02 4.55 21.34
C HIS A 130 -7.23 5.87 21.24
N GLY A 131 -6.50 6.02 20.14
CA GLY A 131 -5.78 7.26 19.81
C GLY A 131 -6.70 8.48 19.81
N CYS A 132 -6.16 9.61 19.42
CA CYS A 132 -6.96 10.84 19.28
C CYS A 132 -8.22 10.56 18.45
N LYS A 133 -9.30 11.27 18.75
CA LYS A 133 -10.64 11.05 18.18
C LYS A 133 -10.67 11.02 16.63
N ASP A 134 -9.61 11.52 16.00
CA ASP A 134 -9.49 11.71 14.55
C ASP A 134 -8.47 10.78 13.86
N ASP A 135 -7.97 9.73 14.56
CA ASP A 135 -7.04 8.79 13.94
C ASP A 135 -7.69 8.04 12.80
N GLU A 136 -7.28 8.39 11.60
CA GLU A 136 -7.68 7.72 10.36
C GLU A 136 -7.07 6.31 10.32
N LEU A 137 -7.94 5.29 10.24
CA LEU A 137 -7.54 3.89 10.11
C LEU A 137 -7.53 3.44 8.66
N ILE A 138 -8.61 3.77 7.95
CA ILE A 138 -8.81 3.40 6.54
C ILE A 138 -9.46 4.60 5.83
N TYR A 139 -8.95 4.90 4.67
CA TYR A 139 -9.52 5.88 3.75
C TYR A 139 -9.76 5.27 2.40
N PHE A 140 -10.92 5.54 1.79
CA PHE A 140 -11.18 5.11 0.43
C PHE A 140 -12.25 5.98 -0.25
N PHE A 141 -12.27 5.93 -1.56
CA PHE A 141 -13.22 6.70 -2.34
C PHE A 141 -13.68 5.95 -3.59
N ILE A 142 -14.88 6.28 -4.03
CA ILE A 142 -15.43 5.90 -5.32
C ILE A 142 -15.19 7.10 -6.25
N PRO A 143 -14.40 6.96 -7.30
CA PRO A 143 -14.02 8.07 -8.16
C PRO A 143 -15.17 8.52 -9.09
N SER A 144 -15.15 9.80 -9.48
CA SER A 144 -16.04 10.34 -10.51
C SER A 144 -15.66 9.86 -11.92
N VAL A 145 -14.35 9.64 -12.13
CA VAL A 145 -13.79 9.10 -13.37
C VAL A 145 -12.83 7.99 -13.06
N THR A 146 -12.90 6.88 -13.79
CA THR A 146 -11.90 5.81 -13.75
C THR A 146 -11.29 5.57 -15.11
N VAL A 147 -9.99 5.35 -15.14
CA VAL A 147 -9.27 4.96 -16.34
C VAL A 147 -8.60 3.61 -16.10
N LYS A 148 -8.82 2.66 -17.01
CA LYS A 148 -8.12 1.36 -17.04
C LYS A 148 -7.31 1.29 -18.31
N ILE A 149 -5.99 1.12 -18.18
CA ILE A 149 -5.04 1.07 -19.29
C ILE A 149 -4.44 -0.33 -19.35
N SER A 150 -4.54 -0.98 -20.49
CA SER A 150 -3.82 -2.18 -20.88
C SER A 150 -2.90 -1.86 -22.07
N ASP A 151 -2.14 -2.85 -22.58
CA ASP A 151 -1.16 -2.61 -23.64
C ASP A 151 -1.74 -1.97 -24.91
N GLU A 152 -2.98 -2.29 -25.28
CA GLU A 152 -3.60 -1.86 -26.52
C GLU A 152 -4.77 -0.90 -26.34
N ASN A 153 -5.36 -0.86 -25.16
CA ASN A 153 -6.64 -0.20 -24.93
C ASN A 153 -6.65 0.63 -23.64
N MET A 154 -7.35 1.75 -23.71
CA MET A 154 -7.75 2.56 -22.58
C MET A 154 -9.27 2.54 -22.48
N LEU A 155 -9.79 2.22 -21.30
CA LEU A 155 -11.21 2.27 -20.95
C LEU A 155 -11.41 3.40 -19.97
N VAL A 156 -12.28 4.35 -20.29
CA VAL A 156 -12.67 5.46 -19.43
C VAL A 156 -14.11 5.25 -18.99
N GLN A 157 -14.37 5.24 -17.69
CA GLN A 157 -15.71 5.29 -17.11
C GLN A 157 -15.89 6.62 -16.39
N TYR A 158 -16.96 7.32 -16.61
CA TYR A 158 -17.19 8.68 -16.13
C TYR A 158 -18.66 8.96 -15.85
N LEU A 159 -18.95 9.88 -14.95
CA LEU A 159 -20.32 10.23 -14.55
C LEU A 159 -20.94 11.28 -15.48
N GLU A 160 -20.27 12.37 -15.72
CA GLU A 160 -20.80 13.52 -16.45
C GLU A 160 -20.22 13.61 -17.86
N GLU A 161 -18.95 13.98 -17.97
CA GLU A 161 -18.23 14.13 -19.23
C GLU A 161 -16.90 13.36 -19.18
N ASN A 162 -16.47 12.83 -20.33
CA ASN A 162 -15.16 12.22 -20.46
C ASN A 162 -14.08 13.31 -20.54
N PRO A 163 -13.26 13.53 -19.50
CA PRO A 163 -12.24 14.57 -19.53
C PRO A 163 -11.07 14.21 -20.45
N PHE A 164 -11.01 12.99 -20.97
CA PHE A 164 -9.93 12.45 -21.79
C PHE A 164 -10.35 12.16 -23.22
N ILE A 165 -11.41 12.83 -23.72
CA ILE A 165 -11.94 12.62 -25.07
C ILE A 165 -10.91 12.96 -26.16
N ASN A 166 -10.03 13.91 -25.92
CA ASN A 166 -8.98 14.33 -26.87
C ASN A 166 -7.58 13.92 -26.38
N LEU A 167 -7.28 12.62 -26.52
CA LEU A 167 -5.96 12.08 -26.12
C LEU A 167 -4.79 12.71 -26.87
N VAL A 168 -5.00 13.17 -28.12
CA VAL A 168 -3.92 13.80 -28.92
C VAL A 168 -3.49 15.11 -28.30
N GLU A 169 -4.41 15.90 -27.77
CA GLU A 169 -4.09 17.14 -27.07
C GLU A 169 -3.46 16.86 -25.71
N ILE A 170 -3.97 15.88 -24.98
CA ILE A 170 -3.46 15.50 -23.67
C ILE A 170 -2.05 14.90 -23.81
N ASN A 171 -1.81 14.10 -24.86
CA ASN A 171 -0.52 13.42 -25.08
C ASN A 171 0.54 14.32 -25.75
N LYS A 172 0.54 15.61 -25.47
CA LYS A 172 1.64 16.50 -25.89
C LYS A 172 2.96 15.97 -25.31
N LYS A 173 4.01 15.95 -26.14
CA LYS A 173 5.35 15.51 -25.70
C LYS A 173 5.85 16.39 -24.56
N ILE A 174 5.69 15.93 -23.34
CA ILE A 174 6.35 16.52 -22.19
C ILE A 174 7.75 15.91 -22.13
N ASN A 175 8.75 16.77 -22.01
CA ASN A 175 10.12 16.29 -21.80
C ASN A 175 10.24 15.75 -20.38
N LEU A 176 10.13 14.42 -20.23
CA LEU A 176 10.34 13.70 -18.98
C LEU A 176 11.83 13.64 -18.60
N LYS A 177 12.56 14.74 -18.81
CA LYS A 177 13.95 14.80 -18.41
C LYS A 177 14.02 14.65 -16.89
N HIS A 178 14.66 13.59 -16.47
CA HIS A 178 14.97 13.38 -15.06
C HIS A 178 15.98 14.46 -14.62
N LEU A 179 15.65 15.20 -13.58
CA LEU A 179 16.55 16.12 -12.90
C LEU A 179 16.90 15.47 -11.55
N PRO A 180 17.95 14.63 -11.51
CA PRO A 180 18.28 13.91 -10.28
C PRO A 180 18.73 14.88 -9.19
N LEU A 181 18.51 14.47 -7.93
CA LEU A 181 19.21 15.09 -6.80
C LEU A 181 20.72 14.95 -7.02
N MET A 182 21.52 15.89 -6.47
CA MET A 182 22.97 15.79 -6.51
C MET A 182 23.44 14.53 -5.79
N TYR A 183 24.49 13.87 -6.29
CA TYR A 183 25.01 12.62 -5.74
C TYR A 183 25.38 12.73 -4.25
N ASP A 184 25.98 13.84 -3.85
CA ASP A 184 26.34 14.12 -2.46
C ASP A 184 25.11 14.15 -1.52
N THR A 185 23.95 14.54 -2.06
CA THR A 185 22.68 14.54 -1.32
C THR A 185 22.21 13.13 -1.00
N GLU A 186 22.41 12.16 -1.90
CA GLU A 186 22.00 10.76 -1.65
C GLU A 186 22.74 10.18 -0.43
N GLU A 187 24.06 10.35 -0.34
CA GLU A 187 24.87 9.84 0.79
C GLU A 187 24.46 10.49 2.12
N ILE A 188 24.23 11.79 2.14
CA ILE A 188 23.76 12.53 3.31
C ILE A 188 22.40 12.00 3.76
N LEU A 189 21.47 11.82 2.84
CA LEU A 189 20.13 11.30 3.15
C LEU A 189 20.20 9.88 3.72
N LEU A 190 20.99 9.00 3.11
CA LEU A 190 21.12 7.61 3.54
C LEU A 190 21.76 7.46 4.93
N ASN A 191 22.47 8.48 5.42
CA ASN A 191 23.11 8.48 6.73
C ASN A 191 22.30 9.15 7.85
N GLN A 192 21.16 9.81 7.52
CA GLN A 192 20.29 10.41 8.54
C GLN A 192 19.79 9.38 9.56
N ASN A 193 19.78 9.76 10.84
CA ASN A 193 19.28 8.96 11.96
C ASN A 193 19.98 7.60 12.15
N SER A 194 21.19 7.40 11.58
CA SER A 194 21.91 6.12 11.62
C SER A 194 22.24 5.67 13.03
N GLU A 195 22.76 6.55 13.89
CA GLU A 195 23.16 6.20 15.26
C GLU A 195 21.96 5.89 16.16
N ILE A 196 20.89 6.65 16.02
CA ILE A 196 19.63 6.40 16.74
C ILE A 196 19.07 5.03 16.34
N TYR A 197 19.05 4.74 15.04
CA TYR A 197 18.56 3.47 14.52
C TYR A 197 19.38 2.29 15.04
N LYS A 198 20.72 2.36 15.00
CA LYS A 198 21.60 1.31 15.53
C LYS A 198 21.38 1.07 17.03
N SER A 199 21.25 2.13 17.81
CA SER A 199 20.94 2.01 19.25
C SER A 199 19.58 1.32 19.48
N ASN A 200 18.57 1.63 18.66
CA ASN A 200 17.26 0.98 18.77
C ASN A 200 17.31 -0.50 18.37
N VAL A 201 18.12 -0.86 17.37
CA VAL A 201 18.38 -2.27 17.01
C VAL A 201 19.01 -3.02 18.18
N GLU A 202 20.05 -2.46 18.84
CA GLU A 202 20.69 -3.09 20.02
C GLU A 202 19.68 -3.35 21.14
N LYS A 203 18.84 -2.36 21.47
CA LYS A 203 17.79 -2.50 22.49
C LYS A 203 16.78 -3.58 22.12
N ALA A 204 16.33 -3.62 20.87
CA ALA A 204 15.39 -4.62 20.37
C ALA A 204 15.98 -6.03 20.42
N VAL A 205 17.27 -6.21 20.08
CA VAL A 205 17.99 -7.48 20.25
C VAL A 205 18.02 -7.88 21.73
N GLY A 206 18.22 -6.92 22.65
CA GLY A 206 18.13 -7.15 24.08
C GLY A 206 16.76 -7.68 24.52
N ASP A 207 15.68 -7.04 24.07
CA ASP A 207 14.30 -7.47 24.35
C ASP A 207 14.01 -8.88 23.78
N ILE A 208 14.52 -9.19 22.57
CA ILE A 208 14.37 -10.52 21.96
C ILE A 208 15.10 -11.59 22.78
N LYS A 209 16.30 -11.33 23.25
CA LYS A 209 17.05 -12.26 24.14
C LYS A 209 16.33 -12.55 25.45
N THR A 210 15.55 -11.60 25.95
CA THR A 210 14.69 -11.80 27.13
C THR A 210 13.33 -12.41 26.77
N LYS A 211 13.10 -12.78 25.49
CA LYS A 211 11.89 -13.46 24.98
C LYS A 211 10.61 -12.62 25.09
N LEU A 212 10.70 -11.31 25.05
CA LEU A 212 9.52 -10.45 24.97
C LEU A 212 8.80 -10.61 23.62
N TYR A 213 9.56 -10.77 22.55
CA TYR A 213 9.11 -11.14 21.20
C TYR A 213 10.24 -11.84 20.45
N SER A 214 9.98 -12.45 19.31
CA SER A 214 10.99 -13.19 18.54
C SER A 214 11.52 -12.39 17.33
N LYS A 215 10.73 -11.43 16.84
CA LYS A 215 11.08 -10.59 15.70
C LYS A 215 10.35 -9.26 15.81
N VAL A 216 11.01 -8.18 15.43
CA VAL A 216 10.38 -6.86 15.24
C VAL A 216 10.96 -6.21 13.98
N ILE A 217 10.13 -5.47 13.26
CA ILE A 217 10.60 -4.62 12.15
C ILE A 217 10.75 -3.20 12.68
N LEU A 218 11.98 -2.73 12.82
CA LEU A 218 12.25 -1.34 13.17
C LEU A 218 12.60 -0.53 11.93
N SER A 219 12.08 0.68 11.85
CA SER A 219 12.28 1.58 10.71
C SER A 219 12.90 2.91 11.13
N ARG A 220 13.45 3.62 10.16
CA ARG A 220 13.93 4.98 10.31
C ARG A 220 13.39 5.88 9.20
N LYS A 221 13.06 7.11 9.56
CA LYS A 221 12.61 8.16 8.66
C LYS A 221 13.82 8.97 8.21
N ILE A 222 13.84 9.34 6.93
CA ILE A 222 14.79 10.31 6.38
C ILE A 222 13.99 11.47 5.79
N ILE A 223 14.42 12.69 6.05
CA ILE A 223 13.80 13.92 5.55
C ILE A 223 14.51 14.37 4.30
N ILE A 224 13.76 14.67 3.26
CA ILE A 224 14.22 15.24 2.00
C ILE A 224 13.91 16.73 2.09
N SER A 225 14.95 17.57 2.07
CA SER A 225 14.80 19.02 2.29
C SER A 225 14.03 19.75 1.21
N GLU A 226 14.05 19.20 0.00
CA GLU A 226 13.40 19.79 -1.17
C GLU A 226 12.02 19.19 -1.39
N ARG A 227 11.08 20.02 -1.84
CA ARG A 227 9.84 19.53 -2.42
C ARG A 227 10.14 18.94 -3.80
N ILE A 228 9.74 17.69 -4.01
CA ILE A 228 10.04 16.95 -5.23
C ILE A 228 8.84 16.90 -6.18
N ASN A 229 9.12 16.67 -7.46
CA ASN A 229 8.09 16.39 -8.45
C ASN A 229 7.72 14.90 -8.37
N MET A 230 6.63 14.58 -7.68
CA MET A 230 6.18 13.21 -7.41
C MET A 230 5.91 12.41 -8.69
N LEU A 231 5.27 13.03 -9.69
CA LEU A 231 5.00 12.40 -10.98
C LEU A 231 6.30 12.00 -11.70
N ARG A 232 7.25 12.97 -11.87
CA ARG A 232 8.52 12.67 -12.54
C ARG A 232 9.33 11.62 -11.79
N SER A 233 9.35 11.71 -10.47
CA SER A 233 10.06 10.76 -9.61
C SER A 233 9.48 9.34 -9.76
N TYR A 234 8.16 9.19 -9.76
CA TYR A 234 7.50 7.91 -9.98
C TYR A 234 7.88 7.29 -11.32
N PHE A 235 7.72 8.03 -12.44
CA PHE A 235 8.04 7.50 -13.77
C PHE A 235 9.55 7.27 -14.01
N SER A 236 10.41 8.00 -13.29
CA SER A 236 11.85 7.70 -13.25
C SER A 236 12.13 6.42 -12.48
N GLY A 237 11.46 6.22 -11.36
CA GLY A 237 11.60 5.04 -10.51
C GLY A 237 11.12 3.74 -11.18
N LEU A 238 10.08 3.79 -12.00
CA LEU A 238 9.62 2.62 -12.78
C LEU A 238 10.70 2.06 -13.72
N LYS A 239 11.67 2.87 -14.16
CA LYS A 239 12.76 2.43 -15.02
C LYS A 239 13.82 1.60 -14.30
N ILE A 240 13.93 1.75 -12.98
CA ILE A 240 14.96 1.13 -12.14
C ILE A 240 14.40 0.11 -11.15
N ASN A 241 13.09 0.07 -10.96
CA ASN A 241 12.41 -0.86 -10.06
C ASN A 241 11.57 -1.87 -10.85
N ASN A 242 11.36 -3.04 -10.26
CA ASN A 242 10.47 -4.08 -10.77
C ASN A 242 9.49 -4.49 -9.65
N PRO A 243 8.51 -3.64 -9.31
CA PRO A 243 7.61 -3.89 -8.19
C PRO A 243 6.56 -4.96 -8.51
N ALA A 244 6.00 -5.58 -7.47
CA ALA A 244 4.80 -6.40 -7.60
C ALA A 244 3.56 -5.52 -7.83
N ARG A 245 3.51 -4.35 -7.17
CA ARG A 245 2.54 -3.26 -7.36
C ARG A 245 3.27 -1.94 -7.31
N SER A 246 2.81 -0.98 -8.10
CA SER A 246 3.22 0.40 -7.95
C SER A 246 2.02 1.32 -7.85
N TYR A 247 2.19 2.42 -7.17
CA TYR A 247 1.12 3.36 -6.91
C TYR A 247 1.65 4.79 -6.83
N LEU A 248 0.79 5.71 -7.19
CA LEU A 248 1.00 7.15 -7.10
C LEU A 248 -0.34 7.81 -6.77
N PHE A 249 -0.39 8.66 -5.76
CA PHE A 249 -1.58 9.45 -5.52
C PHE A 249 -1.30 10.85 -4.98
N ASP A 250 -2.28 11.72 -5.18
CA ASP A 250 -2.42 13.05 -4.61
C ASP A 250 -3.84 13.17 -4.11
N ILE A 251 -4.04 13.03 -2.79
CA ILE A 251 -5.36 12.95 -2.14
C ILE A 251 -5.33 13.74 -0.85
N ASN A 252 -6.24 14.71 -0.72
CA ASN A 252 -6.39 15.50 0.50
C ASN A 252 -5.06 16.13 0.97
N GLY A 253 -4.22 16.59 0.03
CA GLY A 253 -2.91 17.19 0.31
C GLY A 253 -1.82 16.19 0.71
N LYS A 254 -2.10 14.89 0.69
CA LYS A 254 -1.12 13.81 0.85
C LYS A 254 -0.69 13.32 -0.53
N GLU A 255 0.57 13.50 -0.86
CA GLU A 255 1.17 12.97 -2.09
C GLU A 255 2.10 11.81 -1.74
N LEU A 256 2.02 10.71 -2.46
CA LEU A 256 2.99 9.64 -2.35
C LEU A 256 3.13 8.83 -3.63
N PHE A 257 4.30 8.25 -3.82
CA PHE A 257 4.50 7.18 -4.79
C PHE A 257 5.32 6.05 -4.18
N GLY A 258 5.08 4.82 -4.65
CA GLY A 258 5.78 3.66 -4.12
C GLY A 258 5.89 2.50 -5.11
N PHE A 259 6.89 1.65 -4.85
CA PHE A 259 7.23 0.47 -5.62
C PHE A 259 7.17 -0.77 -4.73
N SER A 260 5.95 -1.19 -4.38
CA SER A 260 5.75 -2.27 -3.42
C SER A 260 6.23 -3.62 -3.98
N PRO A 261 7.09 -4.33 -3.24
CA PRO A 261 7.45 -5.69 -3.60
C PRO A 261 6.42 -6.73 -3.16
N GLU A 262 5.49 -6.37 -2.25
CA GLU A 262 4.72 -7.30 -1.44
C GLU A 262 3.24 -6.98 -1.42
N THR A 263 2.41 -8.04 -1.38
CA THR A 263 0.96 -7.98 -1.26
C THR A 263 0.55 -8.44 0.14
N ILE A 264 -0.20 -7.60 0.87
CA ILE A 264 -0.75 -7.98 2.18
C ILE A 264 -1.81 -9.06 1.97
N VAL A 265 -2.79 -8.75 1.13
CA VAL A 265 -3.90 -9.64 0.82
C VAL A 265 -4.43 -9.37 -0.59
N GLN A 266 -4.79 -10.41 -1.27
CA GLN A 266 -5.62 -10.37 -2.48
C GLN A 266 -6.80 -11.31 -2.29
N VAL A 267 -8.00 -10.87 -2.63
CA VAL A 267 -9.21 -11.71 -2.62
C VAL A 267 -9.87 -11.59 -3.98
N ASN A 268 -9.92 -12.68 -4.71
CA ASN A 268 -10.56 -12.71 -6.03
C ASN A 268 -12.09 -12.92 -5.93
N ASN A 269 -12.77 -12.84 -7.06
CA ASN A 269 -14.22 -13.00 -7.13
C ASN A 269 -14.72 -14.40 -6.75
N GLU A 270 -13.86 -15.40 -6.69
CA GLU A 270 -14.15 -16.77 -6.25
C GLU A 270 -13.96 -16.95 -4.75
N ASN A 271 -13.71 -15.85 -4.02
CA ASN A 271 -13.40 -15.80 -2.59
C ASN A 271 -12.09 -16.54 -2.23
N GLN A 272 -11.18 -16.68 -3.18
CA GLN A 272 -9.83 -17.16 -2.89
C GLN A 272 -9.00 -16.01 -2.34
N VAL A 273 -8.42 -16.23 -1.18
CA VAL A 273 -7.46 -15.32 -0.54
C VAL A 273 -6.05 -15.74 -0.91
N LEU A 274 -5.23 -14.76 -1.19
CA LEU A 274 -3.79 -14.89 -1.36
C LEU A 274 -3.07 -13.88 -0.46
N THR A 275 -1.99 -14.30 0.18
CA THR A 275 -1.02 -13.40 0.82
C THR A 275 0.38 -13.77 0.38
N PHE A 276 1.26 -12.77 0.28
CA PHE A 276 2.55 -12.93 -0.36
C PHE A 276 3.69 -12.43 0.54
N PRO A 277 4.01 -13.15 1.63
CA PRO A 277 5.11 -12.77 2.51
C PRO A 277 6.45 -12.81 1.78
N LEU A 278 7.20 -11.71 1.86
CA LEU A 278 8.57 -11.58 1.42
C LEU A 278 9.47 -11.36 2.62
N ALA A 279 10.44 -12.24 2.85
CA ALA A 279 11.45 -12.06 3.89
C ALA A 279 12.78 -12.64 3.43
N GLY A 280 13.87 -12.07 3.95
CA GLY A 280 15.21 -12.35 3.44
C GLY A 280 15.52 -11.53 2.19
N THR A 281 16.63 -10.77 2.24
CA THR A 281 16.99 -9.83 1.18
C THR A 281 18.48 -9.92 0.87
N ARG A 282 18.80 -9.87 -0.43
CA ARG A 282 20.18 -9.70 -0.93
C ARG A 282 20.15 -8.77 -2.15
N LYS A 283 21.29 -8.15 -2.46
CA LYS A 283 21.50 -7.48 -3.76
C LYS A 283 21.17 -8.42 -4.91
N ASN A 284 20.55 -7.92 -5.96
CA ASN A 284 20.18 -8.73 -7.13
C ASN A 284 21.43 -9.10 -7.95
N LYS A 285 22.10 -10.18 -7.50
CA LYS A 285 23.28 -10.77 -8.18
C LYS A 285 23.15 -12.28 -8.15
N GLU A 286 23.46 -12.93 -9.26
CA GLU A 286 23.27 -14.37 -9.43
C GLU A 286 23.95 -15.21 -8.34
N TYR A 287 25.19 -14.88 -7.97
CA TYR A 287 25.91 -15.63 -6.94
C TYR A 287 25.30 -15.52 -5.54
N LEU A 288 24.55 -14.46 -5.25
CA LEU A 288 23.87 -14.26 -3.96
C LEU A 288 22.53 -15.02 -3.85
N LYS A 289 21.98 -15.56 -4.95
CA LYS A 289 20.77 -16.39 -4.92
C LYS A 289 20.97 -17.66 -4.09
N LYS A 290 22.10 -18.33 -4.32
CA LYS A 290 22.43 -19.55 -3.58
C LYS A 290 22.67 -19.27 -2.10
N GLU A 291 23.36 -18.19 -1.79
CA GLU A 291 23.55 -17.73 -0.40
C GLU A 291 22.22 -17.48 0.28
N LEU A 292 21.30 -16.72 -0.36
CA LEU A 292 19.98 -16.39 0.18
C LEU A 292 19.16 -17.66 0.51
N LEU A 293 19.24 -18.69 -0.34
CA LEU A 293 18.54 -19.96 -0.14
C LEU A 293 19.15 -20.85 0.96
N THR A 294 20.37 -20.59 1.38
CA THR A 294 21.12 -21.41 2.36
C THR A 294 21.44 -20.66 3.66
N ASP A 295 21.21 -19.37 3.72
CA ASP A 295 21.43 -18.58 4.95
C ASP A 295 20.36 -18.94 5.98
N ILE A 296 20.80 -19.54 7.10
CA ILE A 296 19.91 -20.04 8.16
C ILE A 296 19.05 -18.94 8.75
N LYS A 297 19.59 -17.73 8.90
CA LYS A 297 18.85 -16.55 9.41
C LYS A 297 17.70 -16.21 8.46
N GLU A 298 18.00 -16.02 7.16
CA GLU A 298 17.04 -15.58 6.18
C GLU A 298 15.94 -16.63 5.93
N VAL A 299 16.34 -17.90 5.82
CA VAL A 299 15.43 -19.04 5.67
C VAL A 299 14.53 -19.19 6.90
N GLY A 300 15.11 -19.09 8.10
CA GLY A 300 14.36 -19.16 9.37
C GLY A 300 13.34 -18.01 9.50
N GLU A 301 13.76 -16.78 9.22
CA GLU A 301 12.90 -15.58 9.23
C GLU A 301 11.72 -15.73 8.26
N HIS A 302 11.99 -16.24 7.05
CA HIS A 302 10.95 -16.45 6.05
C HIS A 302 9.98 -17.57 6.44
N ALA A 303 10.48 -18.71 6.92
CA ALA A 303 9.65 -19.84 7.35
C ALA A 303 8.65 -19.45 8.46
N VAL A 304 9.10 -18.66 9.44
CA VAL A 304 8.23 -18.18 10.53
C VAL A 304 7.16 -17.24 9.98
N SER A 305 7.47 -16.39 9.00
CA SER A 305 6.50 -15.49 8.35
C SER A 305 5.44 -16.28 7.59
N VAL A 306 5.81 -17.32 6.85
CA VAL A 306 4.87 -18.22 6.14
C VAL A 306 3.98 -18.99 7.13
N LYS A 307 4.57 -19.48 8.22
CA LYS A 307 3.80 -20.15 9.29
C LYS A 307 2.74 -19.23 9.86
N LEU A 308 3.10 -17.99 10.21
CA LEU A 308 2.15 -17.04 10.77
C LEU A 308 1.03 -16.69 9.78
N ALA A 309 1.35 -16.44 8.51
CA ALA A 309 0.35 -16.20 7.48
C ALA A 309 -0.65 -17.38 7.35
N THR A 310 -0.14 -18.63 7.45
CA THR A 310 -0.98 -19.83 7.44
C THR A 310 -1.89 -19.89 8.67
N GLU A 311 -1.41 -19.54 9.86
CA GLU A 311 -2.21 -19.51 11.10
C GLU A 311 -3.28 -18.40 11.04
N GLU A 312 -2.94 -17.23 10.52
CA GLU A 312 -3.87 -16.11 10.37
C GLU A 312 -5.00 -16.42 9.38
N LEU A 313 -4.70 -17.11 8.29
CA LEU A 313 -5.73 -17.54 7.33
C LEU A 313 -6.73 -18.53 7.93
N LYS A 314 -6.37 -19.29 8.97
CA LYS A 314 -7.32 -20.20 9.66
C LYS A 314 -8.49 -19.47 10.30
N ASN A 315 -8.33 -18.20 10.64
CA ASN A 315 -9.38 -17.39 11.24
C ASN A 315 -10.52 -17.06 10.26
N VAL A 316 -10.23 -17.05 8.95
CA VAL A 316 -11.15 -16.54 7.93
C VAL A 316 -11.37 -17.50 6.75
N CYS A 317 -10.53 -18.52 6.60
CA CYS A 317 -10.60 -19.48 5.51
C CYS A 317 -10.99 -20.89 5.99
N LYS A 318 -11.59 -21.65 5.09
CA LYS A 318 -11.81 -23.09 5.30
C LYS A 318 -10.47 -23.79 5.46
N THR A 319 -10.24 -24.45 6.57
CA THR A 319 -8.94 -24.99 6.97
C THR A 319 -8.38 -26.00 5.95
N ASP A 320 -9.22 -26.80 5.33
CA ASP A 320 -8.88 -27.79 4.31
C ASP A 320 -8.46 -27.17 2.96
N THR A 321 -8.70 -25.88 2.78
CA THR A 321 -8.32 -25.14 1.57
C THR A 321 -7.02 -24.36 1.72
N ILE A 322 -6.49 -24.25 2.94
CA ILE A 322 -5.27 -23.46 3.21
C ILE A 322 -4.05 -24.25 2.74
N LYS A 323 -3.24 -23.62 1.89
CA LYS A 323 -2.04 -24.22 1.33
C LYS A 323 -0.96 -23.19 1.05
N VAL A 324 0.27 -23.67 0.96
CA VAL A 324 1.42 -22.90 0.50
C VAL A 324 1.64 -23.28 -0.97
N ASP A 325 1.20 -22.40 -1.89
CA ASP A 325 1.28 -22.66 -3.35
C ASP A 325 2.71 -22.55 -3.86
N GLU A 326 3.48 -21.60 -3.30
CA GLU A 326 4.89 -21.41 -3.57
C GLU A 326 5.64 -21.22 -2.27
N PHE A 327 6.80 -21.86 -2.12
CA PHE A 327 7.60 -21.80 -0.91
C PHE A 327 9.05 -21.45 -1.21
N MET A 328 9.55 -20.38 -0.60
CA MET A 328 10.94 -19.92 -0.67
C MET A 328 11.48 -19.74 -2.10
N LYS A 329 10.68 -19.24 -3.03
CA LYS A 329 11.16 -18.86 -4.36
C LYS A 329 11.93 -17.53 -4.30
N ILE A 330 12.89 -17.37 -5.22
CA ILE A 330 13.60 -16.11 -5.41
C ILE A 330 12.75 -15.17 -6.28
N TYR A 331 12.49 -13.97 -5.77
CA TYR A 331 11.81 -12.90 -6.49
C TYR A 331 12.76 -11.71 -6.66
N GLU A 332 13.06 -11.37 -7.92
CA GLU A 332 13.87 -10.21 -8.27
C GLU A 332 13.00 -8.94 -8.28
N ARG A 333 13.46 -7.92 -7.56
CA ARG A 333 12.75 -6.64 -7.40
C ARG A 333 13.73 -5.48 -7.61
N GLY A 334 14.08 -5.22 -8.86
CA GLY A 334 15.06 -4.20 -9.22
C GLY A 334 16.45 -4.50 -8.68
N SER A 335 16.97 -3.67 -7.79
CA SER A 335 18.33 -3.78 -7.22
C SER A 335 18.49 -4.90 -6.20
N VAL A 336 17.40 -5.51 -5.73
CA VAL A 336 17.40 -6.55 -4.70
C VAL A 336 16.62 -7.79 -5.14
N GLN A 337 16.85 -8.89 -4.44
CA GLN A 337 16.12 -10.14 -4.55
C GLN A 337 15.70 -10.63 -3.17
N HIS A 338 14.58 -11.33 -3.12
CA HIS A 338 13.94 -11.76 -1.88
C HIS A 338 13.57 -13.24 -1.93
N LEU A 339 13.51 -13.90 -0.75
CA LEU A 339 12.72 -15.10 -0.59
C LEU A 339 11.24 -14.72 -0.53
N GLY A 340 10.41 -15.40 -1.29
CA GLY A 340 8.98 -15.18 -1.32
C GLY A 340 8.20 -16.49 -1.29
N SER A 341 7.02 -16.45 -0.71
CA SER A 341 6.06 -17.55 -0.68
C SER A 341 4.66 -17.04 -0.98
N VAL A 342 3.82 -17.91 -1.51
CA VAL A 342 2.40 -17.64 -1.72
C VAL A 342 1.61 -18.55 -0.79
N VAL A 343 0.81 -17.98 0.09
CA VAL A 343 -0.11 -18.72 0.96
C VAL A 343 -1.52 -18.39 0.54
N SER A 344 -2.35 -19.40 0.33
CA SER A 344 -3.72 -19.23 -0.15
C SER A 344 -4.73 -19.98 0.70
N GLY A 345 -6.01 -19.59 0.57
CA GLY A 345 -7.15 -20.26 1.18
C GLY A 345 -8.45 -19.76 0.58
N LYS A 346 -9.56 -20.39 0.92
CA LYS A 346 -10.91 -19.99 0.50
C LYS A 346 -11.71 -19.47 1.69
N LEU A 347 -12.21 -18.23 1.59
CA LEU A 347 -12.99 -17.60 2.66
C LEU A 347 -14.21 -18.44 3.06
N TYR A 348 -14.53 -18.45 4.35
CA TYR A 348 -15.80 -18.97 4.87
C TYR A 348 -16.98 -18.10 4.40
N LYS A 349 -16.81 -16.77 4.55
CA LYS A 349 -17.74 -15.72 4.13
C LYS A 349 -17.11 -14.92 3.03
N SER A 350 -17.92 -14.37 2.14
CA SER A 350 -17.44 -13.60 0.99
C SER A 350 -17.07 -12.16 1.36
N ASN A 351 -16.51 -11.89 2.54
CA ASN A 351 -16.11 -10.56 2.97
C ASN A 351 -14.59 -10.41 2.94
N TYR A 352 -14.08 -9.63 2.01
CA TYR A 352 -12.65 -9.40 1.86
C TYR A 352 -12.03 -8.58 3.02
N TRP A 353 -12.82 -7.77 3.73
CA TRP A 353 -12.33 -7.03 4.88
C TRP A 353 -11.93 -7.97 6.04
N ASP A 354 -12.63 -9.08 6.21
CA ASP A 354 -12.26 -10.09 7.22
C ASP A 354 -10.87 -10.66 6.92
N ALA A 355 -10.56 -10.90 5.62
CA ALA A 355 -9.24 -11.36 5.21
C ALA A 355 -8.16 -10.30 5.48
N LEU A 356 -8.45 -9.03 5.17
CA LEU A 356 -7.54 -7.93 5.48
C LEU A 356 -7.27 -7.85 6.99
N LEU A 357 -8.30 -7.78 7.82
CA LEU A 357 -8.17 -7.60 9.27
C LEU A 357 -7.44 -8.77 9.93
N SER A 358 -7.58 -10.00 9.39
CA SER A 358 -6.85 -11.17 9.90
C SER A 358 -5.35 -11.11 9.56
N LEU A 359 -4.97 -10.64 8.38
CA LEU A 359 -3.59 -10.60 7.91
C LEU A 359 -2.84 -9.31 8.29
N TYR A 360 -3.58 -8.25 8.67
CA TYR A 360 -3.00 -6.93 8.94
C TYR A 360 -2.51 -6.80 10.41
N PRO A 361 -1.39 -6.09 10.64
CA PRO A 361 -0.42 -5.64 9.65
C PRO A 361 0.40 -6.81 9.10
N ALA A 362 1.02 -6.64 7.93
CA ALA A 362 1.91 -7.67 7.40
C ALA A 362 3.04 -7.99 8.40
N VAL A 363 3.29 -9.28 8.63
CA VAL A 363 4.33 -9.73 9.57
C VAL A 363 5.74 -9.23 9.18
N THR A 364 5.94 -9.07 7.88
CA THR A 364 7.19 -8.55 7.26
C THR A 364 7.41 -7.06 7.47
N SER A 365 6.41 -6.36 8.03
CA SER A 365 6.48 -4.95 8.39
C SER A 365 6.17 -4.66 9.86
N SER A 366 5.84 -5.68 10.67
CA SER A 366 5.55 -5.55 12.10
C SER A 366 6.44 -6.43 12.97
N GLY A 367 6.23 -7.73 12.99
CA GLY A 367 7.04 -8.70 13.74
C GLY A 367 6.20 -9.81 14.37
N ILE A 368 6.80 -10.55 15.31
CA ILE A 368 6.22 -11.78 15.89
C ILE A 368 6.52 -11.86 17.40
N PRO A 369 5.52 -12.04 18.28
CA PRO A 369 4.08 -11.90 17.97
C PRO A 369 3.74 -10.43 17.59
N LYS A 370 2.65 -10.22 16.85
CA LYS A 370 2.29 -8.88 16.33
C LYS A 370 2.09 -7.86 17.47
N LYS A 371 1.37 -8.21 18.52
CA LYS A 371 1.06 -7.30 19.65
C LYS A 371 2.34 -6.73 20.29
N GLU A 372 3.23 -7.61 20.73
CA GLU A 372 4.47 -7.24 21.42
C GLU A 372 5.42 -6.51 20.47
N SER A 373 5.42 -6.87 19.19
CA SER A 373 6.22 -6.19 18.17
C SER A 373 5.72 -4.78 17.88
N ILE A 374 4.40 -4.55 17.86
CA ILE A 374 3.81 -3.21 17.70
C ILE A 374 4.11 -2.35 18.94
N GLN A 375 4.08 -2.92 20.14
CA GLN A 375 4.52 -2.24 21.36
C GLN A 375 6.00 -1.81 21.28
N ALA A 376 6.85 -2.69 20.75
CA ALA A 376 8.27 -2.39 20.57
C ALA A 376 8.48 -1.30 19.50
N ILE A 377 7.70 -1.29 18.42
CA ILE A 377 7.72 -0.23 17.42
C ILE A 377 7.38 1.12 18.06
N GLU A 378 6.29 1.22 18.81
CA GLU A 378 5.89 2.44 19.52
C GLU A 378 6.94 2.89 20.56
N LYS A 379 7.64 1.94 21.17
CA LYS A 379 8.69 2.22 22.17
C LYS A 379 9.97 2.77 21.55
N TYR A 380 10.36 2.29 20.36
CA TYR A 380 11.68 2.54 19.77
C TYR A 380 11.67 3.51 18.59
N GLU A 381 10.56 3.66 17.89
CA GLU A 381 10.45 4.65 16.82
C GLU A 381 9.95 5.99 17.39
N ASN A 382 10.66 7.08 17.11
CA ASN A 382 10.32 8.40 17.64
C ASN A 382 9.21 9.09 16.84
N ASP A 383 9.03 8.65 15.60
CA ASP A 383 8.07 9.23 14.66
C ASP A 383 6.96 8.23 14.36
N GLU A 384 5.74 8.69 14.22
CA GLU A 384 4.64 7.87 13.76
C GLU A 384 4.91 7.31 12.34
N ARG A 385 4.42 6.10 12.11
CA ARG A 385 4.55 5.46 10.79
C ARG A 385 3.58 6.03 9.77
N ASP A 386 2.45 6.55 10.22
CA ASP A 386 1.36 7.01 9.36
C ASP A 386 1.04 5.94 8.29
N LEU A 387 1.21 6.26 7.02
CA LEU A 387 0.97 5.31 5.92
C LEU A 387 2.09 4.27 5.72
N TYR A 388 3.29 4.49 6.24
CA TYR A 388 4.38 3.50 6.12
C TYR A 388 4.03 2.19 6.84
N SER A 389 4.22 1.05 6.18
CA SER A 389 3.77 -0.28 6.65
C SER A 389 2.24 -0.45 6.67
N GLY A 390 1.51 0.51 6.15
CA GLY A 390 0.09 0.42 5.84
C GLY A 390 -0.16 -0.27 4.50
N GLY A 391 -1.29 0.02 3.87
CA GLY A 391 -1.67 -0.56 2.59
C GLY A 391 -2.23 0.45 1.60
N VAL A 392 -1.97 0.29 0.32
CA VAL A 392 -2.74 0.92 -0.77
C VAL A 392 -3.56 -0.16 -1.44
N PHE A 393 -4.82 0.11 -1.72
CA PHE A 393 -5.69 -0.91 -2.28
C PHE A 393 -6.56 -0.43 -3.43
N LEU A 394 -6.95 -1.42 -4.22
CA LEU A 394 -7.93 -1.32 -5.29
C LEU A 394 -8.99 -2.40 -5.11
N ILE A 395 -10.25 -2.01 -5.26
CA ILE A 395 -11.39 -2.93 -5.44
C ILE A 395 -11.89 -2.74 -6.86
N ASP A 396 -11.94 -3.82 -7.62
CA ASP A 396 -12.47 -3.81 -8.98
C ASP A 396 -13.13 -5.16 -9.30
N LYS A 397 -14.19 -5.14 -10.09
CA LYS A 397 -14.95 -6.35 -10.46
C LYS A 397 -14.11 -7.44 -11.15
N ASP A 398 -13.01 -7.08 -11.82
CA ASP A 398 -12.19 -8.02 -12.59
C ASP A 398 -11.11 -8.68 -11.73
N ILE A 399 -10.61 -7.96 -10.70
CA ILE A 399 -9.51 -8.43 -9.84
C ILE A 399 -9.95 -8.78 -8.42
N GLY A 400 -11.11 -8.32 -7.98
CA GLY A 400 -11.57 -8.40 -6.60
C GLY A 400 -10.95 -7.30 -5.72
N PHE A 401 -10.39 -7.66 -4.59
CA PHE A 401 -9.71 -6.79 -3.62
C PHE A 401 -8.21 -7.08 -3.61
N ASP A 402 -7.39 -6.08 -3.90
CA ASP A 402 -5.92 -6.20 -3.93
C ASP A 402 -5.29 -5.11 -3.06
N VAL A 403 -4.42 -5.50 -2.11
CA VAL A 403 -3.79 -4.59 -1.14
C VAL A 403 -2.28 -4.72 -1.20
N ALA A 404 -1.62 -3.69 -1.73
CA ALA A 404 -0.17 -3.56 -1.71
C ALA A 404 0.32 -3.05 -0.35
N LEU A 405 1.39 -3.64 0.19
CA LEU A 405 2.06 -3.13 1.38
C LEU A 405 2.79 -1.82 1.06
N ILE A 406 2.61 -0.77 1.86
CA ILE A 406 3.31 0.51 1.66
C ILE A 406 4.75 0.40 2.15
N LEU A 407 5.62 0.07 1.20
CA LEU A 407 7.07 0.01 1.34
C LEU A 407 7.73 0.66 0.11
N ARG A 408 9.00 1.05 0.25
CA ARG A 408 9.76 1.70 -0.83
C ARG A 408 8.98 2.87 -1.42
N THR A 409 8.58 3.76 -0.52
CA THR A 409 7.64 4.85 -0.79
C THR A 409 8.25 6.17 -0.36
N VAL A 410 7.99 7.19 -1.14
CA VAL A 410 8.25 8.58 -0.81
C VAL A 410 6.93 9.25 -0.51
N PHE A 411 6.91 10.03 0.54
CA PHE A 411 5.75 10.74 1.06
C PHE A 411 6.01 12.24 1.01
N GLN A 412 5.01 13.01 0.67
CA GLN A 412 5.07 14.46 0.64
C GLN A 412 3.73 15.05 1.06
N ASN A 413 3.77 16.04 1.91
CA ASN A 413 2.63 16.86 2.27
C ASN A 413 3.04 18.34 2.28
N GLU A 414 2.21 19.22 2.83
CA GLU A 414 2.54 20.66 2.90
C GLU A 414 3.76 20.95 3.75
N ASN A 415 4.06 20.12 4.76
CA ASN A 415 5.09 20.38 5.76
C ASN A 415 6.42 19.70 5.47
N GLU A 416 6.40 18.51 4.87
CA GLU A 416 7.62 17.71 4.71
C GLU A 416 7.56 16.77 3.51
N THR A 417 8.74 16.44 3.01
CA THR A 417 8.99 15.32 2.08
C THR A 417 9.89 14.32 2.79
N TYR A 418 9.51 13.04 2.80
CA TYR A 418 10.30 12.01 3.50
C TYR A 418 10.20 10.64 2.84
N ALA A 419 11.14 9.79 3.18
CA ALA A 419 11.08 8.36 2.92
C ALA A 419 11.37 7.58 4.21
N ARG A 420 10.90 6.31 4.27
CA ARG A 420 11.10 5.45 5.42
C ARG A 420 11.46 4.04 4.99
N ALA A 421 12.38 3.41 5.70
CA ALA A 421 12.70 2.00 5.51
C ALA A 421 13.05 1.33 6.83
N GLY A 422 12.74 0.04 6.92
CA GLY A 422 13.04 -0.78 8.09
C GLY A 422 13.67 -2.11 7.73
N ALA A 423 14.24 -2.76 8.76
CA ALA A 423 14.78 -4.10 8.68
C ALA A 423 14.20 -5.01 9.76
N GLY A 424 14.23 -6.31 9.52
CA GLY A 424 13.75 -7.33 10.45
C GLY A 424 14.81 -7.65 11.52
N ILE A 425 14.52 -7.29 12.75
CA ILE A 425 15.40 -7.52 13.88
C ILE A 425 15.05 -8.85 14.54
N VAL A 426 16.05 -9.71 14.64
CA VAL A 426 16.02 -11.02 15.31
C VAL A 426 17.21 -11.12 16.28
N GLU A 427 17.33 -12.21 17.04
CA GLU A 427 18.37 -12.39 18.06
C GLU A 427 19.81 -12.24 17.52
N GLN A 428 20.04 -12.63 16.26
CA GLN A 428 21.35 -12.60 15.59
C GLN A 428 21.61 -11.30 14.83
N SER A 429 20.69 -10.34 14.87
CA SER A 429 20.83 -9.07 14.15
C SER A 429 22.00 -8.24 14.66
N LEU A 430 22.73 -7.64 13.72
CA LEU A 430 23.84 -6.72 13.98
C LEU A 430 23.44 -5.31 13.52
N PRO A 431 23.57 -4.27 14.38
CA PRO A 431 23.12 -2.92 14.09
C PRO A 431 23.62 -2.34 12.76
N GLU A 432 24.88 -2.54 12.43
CA GLU A 432 25.48 -2.08 11.18
C GLU A 432 24.88 -2.75 9.95
N ARG A 433 24.59 -4.06 10.05
CA ARG A 433 24.02 -4.82 8.95
C ARG A 433 22.56 -4.41 8.70
N GLU A 434 21.78 -4.24 9.77
CA GLU A 434 20.39 -3.82 9.65
C GLU A 434 20.29 -2.36 9.16
N LEU A 435 21.23 -1.48 9.55
CA LEU A 435 21.36 -0.14 9.00
C LEU A 435 21.63 -0.18 7.49
N GLU A 436 22.58 -1.01 7.05
CA GLU A 436 22.90 -1.15 5.63
C GLU A 436 21.70 -1.66 4.83
N GLU A 437 20.93 -2.60 5.36
CA GLU A 437 19.69 -3.07 4.74
C GLU A 437 18.69 -1.91 4.55
N THR A 438 18.55 -1.01 5.53
CA THR A 438 17.69 0.18 5.36
C THR A 438 18.23 1.13 4.27
N ARG A 439 19.57 1.31 4.17
CA ARG A 439 20.19 2.12 3.10
C ARG A 439 19.88 1.56 1.72
N GLU A 440 20.03 0.24 1.54
CA GLU A 440 19.72 -0.44 0.27
C GLU A 440 18.25 -0.25 -0.13
N LYS A 441 17.33 -0.36 0.84
CA LYS A 441 15.89 -0.14 0.61
C LYS A 441 15.57 1.31 0.27
N LEU A 442 16.16 2.28 0.98
CA LEU A 442 15.97 3.72 0.70
C LEU A 442 16.56 4.11 -0.65
N SER A 443 17.73 3.61 -1.00
CA SER A 443 18.39 3.90 -2.29
C SER A 443 17.51 3.54 -3.49
N SER A 444 16.63 2.53 -3.36
CA SER A 444 15.71 2.14 -4.44
C SER A 444 14.70 3.23 -4.81
N VAL A 445 14.36 4.13 -3.90
CA VAL A 445 13.43 5.24 -4.14
C VAL A 445 14.14 6.59 -4.25
N ILE A 446 15.22 6.81 -3.49
CA ILE A 446 15.96 8.08 -3.53
C ILE A 446 16.56 8.34 -4.91
N LYS A 447 17.09 7.33 -5.59
CA LYS A 447 17.62 7.43 -6.96
C LYS A 447 16.58 7.84 -8.00
N SER A 448 15.31 7.72 -7.70
CA SER A 448 14.23 8.13 -8.60
C SER A 448 13.81 9.58 -8.42
N LEU A 449 14.22 10.24 -7.33
CA LEU A 449 13.78 11.58 -6.99
C LEU A 449 14.17 12.59 -8.06
N SER A 450 13.23 13.47 -8.39
CA SER A 450 13.39 14.55 -9.38
C SER A 450 12.80 15.84 -8.81
N LEU A 451 13.53 16.91 -9.00
CA LEU A 451 13.07 18.26 -8.67
C LEU A 451 12.04 18.77 -9.67
#